data_4b3819cf6b3492fa13d8eb8c179f997b
#
_entry.id   4b3819cf6b3492fa13d8eb8c179f997b
#
_cell.length_a   1.000
_cell.length_b   1.000
_cell.length_c   1.000
_cell.angle_alpha   90.00
_cell.angle_beta   90.00
_cell.angle_gamma   90.00
#
_symmetry.space_group_name_H-M   'P 1'
#
loop_
_entity.id
_entity.type
_entity.pdbx_description
1 polymer ?
#
loop_
_entity_poly.entity_id
_entity_poly.type
_entity_poly.pdbx_seq_one_letter_code
_entity_poly.pdbx_strand_id
1 'polypeptide(L)'
;VENIFVEGLKENNINKLLSAPKSDLHNHSTKGCRREWLAQKLNVDISKPPQHLDGLEGMQNWFRSNIKLVCDGYENMLLRWEGAFAEAKRNNITRLVMNFGTAEVDQVGSVEAFRKLIEEFHKTYCPDSIFEAELTYPSFGNVEEEAAELDKYAEEGYFKAIDICAGENVQPFEAFLPLYKKAEKYHLNKKMHVGETGSAEDVRRAVETLGLSEVHHGINASTSKETMRFLADNHIQVNVCPSSNVMLGFAKDYKSHPIKTLVENGVRVTINTDDLLIFDSSIENEYLKLYKSGTLSAEQLDEIRQRGLGNL
;
A
#
# COMPACT_ATOMS: atom_id res chain seq x y z
N VAL A 1 -13.63 3.04 -28.38
CA VAL A 1 -14.40 2.70 -27.17
C VAL A 1 -14.11 3.79 -26.17
N GLU A 2 -15.17 4.48 -25.70
CA GLU A 2 -15.04 5.50 -24.66
C GLU A 2 -14.42 4.87 -23.40
N ASN A 3 -13.41 5.54 -22.84
CA ASN A 3 -12.74 5.06 -21.63
C ASN A 3 -13.46 5.63 -20.40
N ILE A 4 -14.32 4.83 -19.77
CA ILE A 4 -15.15 5.22 -18.64
C ILE A 4 -14.35 5.84 -17.47
N PHE A 5 -13.10 5.43 -17.27
CA PHE A 5 -12.24 5.98 -16.23
C PHE A 5 -11.79 7.40 -16.58
N VAL A 6 -11.32 7.61 -17.81
CA VAL A 6 -10.91 8.93 -18.33
C VAL A 6 -12.07 9.90 -18.30
N GLU A 7 -13.26 9.47 -18.76
CA GLU A 7 -14.48 10.26 -18.67
C GLU A 7 -14.85 10.60 -17.22
N GLY A 8 -14.77 9.61 -16.32
CA GLY A 8 -15.04 9.79 -14.90
C GLY A 8 -14.16 10.87 -14.26
N LEU A 9 -12.88 10.93 -14.62
CA LEU A 9 -11.97 11.99 -14.19
C LEU A 9 -12.38 13.36 -14.79
N LYS A 10 -12.58 13.43 -16.09
CA LYS A 10 -12.91 14.69 -16.82
C LYS A 10 -14.24 15.29 -16.37
N GLU A 11 -15.23 14.46 -16.11
CA GLU A 11 -16.56 14.87 -15.67
C GLU A 11 -16.70 15.00 -14.15
N ASN A 12 -15.67 14.65 -13.38
CA ASN A 12 -15.74 14.52 -11.92
C ASN A 12 -16.89 13.57 -11.49
N ASN A 13 -17.06 12.47 -12.22
CA ASN A 13 -18.14 11.52 -12.02
C ASN A 13 -17.65 10.31 -11.21
N ILE A 14 -17.95 10.34 -9.91
CA ILE A 14 -17.55 9.27 -8.97
C ILE A 14 -18.11 7.90 -9.39
N ASN A 15 -19.35 7.82 -9.90
CA ASN A 15 -19.93 6.54 -10.29
C ASN A 15 -19.18 5.89 -11.46
N LYS A 16 -18.72 6.68 -12.44
CA LYS A 16 -17.85 6.20 -13.52
C LYS A 16 -16.51 5.71 -12.97
N LEU A 17 -15.91 6.42 -12.01
CA LEU A 17 -14.66 6.02 -11.37
C LEU A 17 -14.82 4.74 -10.55
N LEU A 18 -15.91 4.61 -9.80
CA LEU A 18 -16.20 3.40 -9.03
C LEU A 18 -16.41 2.17 -9.91
N SER A 19 -17.06 2.33 -11.08
CA SER A 19 -17.31 1.21 -11.99
C SER A 19 -16.07 0.75 -12.78
N ALA A 20 -15.09 1.64 -12.98
CA ALA A 20 -13.86 1.29 -13.68
C ALA A 20 -12.99 0.33 -12.85
N PRO A 21 -12.47 -0.76 -13.43
CA PRO A 21 -11.56 -1.66 -12.72
C PRO A 21 -10.26 -0.94 -12.35
N LYS A 22 -9.79 -1.17 -11.14
CA LYS A 22 -8.58 -0.58 -10.57
C LYS A 22 -7.75 -1.62 -9.82
N SER A 23 -6.53 -1.26 -9.49
CA SER A 23 -5.69 -2.01 -8.55
C SER A 23 -5.45 -1.20 -7.28
N ASP A 24 -5.15 -1.90 -6.19
CA ASP A 24 -4.51 -1.37 -5.00
C ASP A 24 -3.41 -2.36 -4.60
N LEU A 25 -2.16 -2.00 -4.82
CA LEU A 25 -1.00 -2.88 -4.69
C LEU A 25 -0.17 -2.57 -3.45
N HIS A 26 -0.65 -1.63 -2.63
CA HIS A 26 -0.10 -1.31 -1.34
C HIS A 26 -1.19 -0.81 -0.40
N ASN A 27 -1.59 -1.70 0.51
CA ASN A 27 -2.67 -1.50 1.46
C ASN A 27 -2.36 -2.27 2.74
N HIS A 28 -2.39 -1.58 3.88
CA HIS A 28 -2.27 -2.22 5.19
C HIS A 28 -3.63 -2.77 5.62
N SER A 29 -3.76 -4.09 5.65
CA SER A 29 -5.03 -4.81 5.80
C SER A 29 -5.91 -4.34 6.96
N THR A 30 -5.33 -4.09 8.14
CA THR A 30 -6.06 -3.61 9.32
C THR A 30 -6.45 -2.13 9.25
N LYS A 31 -6.03 -1.42 8.21
CA LYS A 31 -6.31 -0.01 7.98
C LYS A 31 -6.86 0.27 6.58
N GLY A 32 -7.17 -0.80 5.82
CA GLY A 32 -7.68 -0.74 4.45
C GLY A 32 -9.20 -0.49 4.33
N CYS A 33 -9.93 -0.34 5.43
CA CYS A 33 -11.36 -0.06 5.41
C CYS A 33 -11.67 1.43 5.52
N ARG A 34 -12.84 1.85 4.98
CA ARG A 34 -13.30 3.23 5.17
C ARG A 34 -13.79 3.48 6.59
N ARG A 35 -13.51 4.67 7.08
CA ARG A 35 -13.93 5.14 8.40
C ARG A 35 -15.46 5.06 8.59
N GLU A 36 -16.23 5.50 7.59
CA GLU A 36 -17.70 5.45 7.64
C GLU A 36 -18.24 4.04 7.70
N TRP A 37 -17.62 3.09 6.97
CA TRP A 37 -18.00 1.69 7.02
C TRP A 37 -17.77 1.11 8.44
N LEU A 38 -16.62 1.41 9.02
CA LEU A 38 -16.27 0.95 10.38
C LEU A 38 -17.18 1.58 11.44
N ALA A 39 -17.42 2.89 11.36
CA ALA A 39 -18.31 3.62 12.24
C ALA A 39 -19.73 3.04 12.22
N GLN A 40 -20.25 2.72 11.03
CA GLN A 40 -21.56 2.09 10.87
C GLN A 40 -21.61 0.70 11.47
N LYS A 41 -20.60 -0.14 11.25
CA LYS A 41 -20.53 -1.51 11.78
C LYS A 41 -20.48 -1.56 13.31
N LEU A 42 -19.75 -0.64 13.91
CA LEU A 42 -19.58 -0.53 15.35
C LEU A 42 -20.70 0.27 16.04
N ASN A 43 -21.53 0.98 15.26
CA ASN A 43 -22.52 1.94 15.75
C ASN A 43 -21.89 3.01 16.68
N VAL A 44 -20.78 3.57 16.26
CA VAL A 44 -20.03 4.63 16.95
C VAL A 44 -19.71 5.77 15.99
N ASP A 45 -19.45 6.96 16.54
CA ASP A 45 -18.86 8.05 15.77
C ASP A 45 -17.32 7.94 15.81
N ILE A 46 -16.69 8.05 14.66
CA ILE A 46 -15.24 8.08 14.51
C ILE A 46 -14.87 9.41 13.89
N SER A 47 -14.11 10.22 14.61
CA SER A 47 -13.67 11.54 14.15
C SER A 47 -12.91 11.46 12.83
N LYS A 48 -13.06 12.48 11.99
CA LYS A 48 -12.21 12.62 10.80
C LYS A 48 -10.77 12.92 11.22
N PRO A 49 -9.78 12.40 10.49
CA PRO A 49 -8.40 12.81 10.70
C PRO A 49 -8.21 14.31 10.33
N PRO A 50 -7.21 14.97 10.92
CA PRO A 50 -6.83 16.31 10.49
C PRO A 50 -6.27 16.25 9.05
N GLN A 51 -6.26 17.39 8.36
CA GLN A 51 -5.70 17.47 7.01
C GLN A 51 -4.18 17.21 6.96
N HIS A 52 -3.50 17.43 8.08
CA HIS A 52 -2.09 17.15 8.25
C HIS A 52 -1.88 16.37 9.54
N LEU A 53 -1.09 15.32 9.43
CA LEU A 53 -0.57 14.51 10.52
C LEU A 53 0.93 14.85 10.65
N ASP A 54 1.44 14.87 11.87
CA ASP A 54 2.85 15.19 12.10
C ASP A 54 3.71 13.93 11.92
N GLY A 55 3.95 13.59 10.66
CA GLY A 55 4.70 12.41 10.25
C GLY A 55 4.07 11.09 10.75
N LEU A 56 4.88 10.03 10.79
CA LEU A 56 4.46 8.70 11.24
C LEU A 56 4.02 8.69 12.72
N GLU A 57 4.66 9.47 13.57
CA GLU A 57 4.29 9.53 14.99
C GLU A 57 2.89 10.16 15.16
N GLY A 58 2.62 11.27 14.49
CA GLY A 58 1.30 11.91 14.51
C GLY A 58 0.20 11.00 13.98
N MET A 59 0.50 10.25 12.91
CA MET A 59 -0.37 9.21 12.35
C MET A 59 -0.70 8.13 13.38
N GLN A 60 0.30 7.55 14.03
CA GLN A 60 0.12 6.51 15.04
C GLN A 60 -0.65 7.02 16.26
N ASN A 61 -0.39 8.25 16.69
CA ASN A 61 -1.10 8.87 17.81
C ASN A 61 -2.58 9.08 17.48
N TRP A 62 -2.89 9.56 16.26
CA TRP A 62 -4.26 9.70 15.81
C TRP A 62 -4.99 8.34 15.76
N PHE A 63 -4.35 7.32 15.19
CA PHE A 63 -4.92 5.96 15.09
C PHE A 63 -5.23 5.38 16.47
N ARG A 64 -4.30 5.49 17.43
CA ARG A 64 -4.51 5.01 18.80
C ARG A 64 -5.66 5.73 19.49
N SER A 65 -5.74 7.06 19.33
CA SER A 65 -6.71 7.89 20.04
C SER A 65 -8.12 7.89 19.44
N ASN A 66 -8.27 7.52 18.18
CA ASN A 66 -9.56 7.57 17.48
C ASN A 66 -10.07 6.20 17.03
N ILE A 67 -9.18 5.34 16.52
CA ILE A 67 -9.58 4.03 16.02
C ILE A 67 -9.43 2.95 17.10
N LYS A 68 -8.24 2.79 17.69
CA LYS A 68 -8.03 1.78 18.71
C LYS A 68 -8.88 2.00 19.95
N LEU A 69 -9.23 3.24 20.27
CA LEU A 69 -10.11 3.56 21.38
C LEU A 69 -11.50 2.87 21.27
N VAL A 70 -12.02 2.70 20.05
CA VAL A 70 -13.35 2.17 19.76
C VAL A 70 -13.33 0.84 19.04
N CYS A 71 -12.19 0.42 18.51
CA CYS A 71 -12.05 -0.74 17.64
C CYS A 71 -10.71 -1.47 17.86
N ASP A 72 -10.43 -1.87 19.12
CA ASP A 72 -9.24 -2.66 19.47
C ASP A 72 -9.58 -4.14 19.71
N GLY A 73 -8.54 -4.98 19.75
CA GLY A 73 -8.66 -6.41 20.01
C GLY A 73 -8.92 -7.25 18.76
N TYR A 74 -8.93 -8.58 18.99
CA TYR A 74 -8.96 -9.58 17.92
C TYR A 74 -10.18 -9.46 17.01
N GLU A 75 -11.39 -9.47 17.56
CA GLU A 75 -12.65 -9.39 16.78
C GLU A 75 -12.70 -8.11 15.93
N ASN A 76 -12.23 -7.02 16.47
CA ASN A 76 -12.17 -5.75 15.76
C ASN A 76 -11.05 -5.70 14.71
N MET A 77 -9.98 -6.45 14.88
CA MET A 77 -8.97 -6.67 13.83
C MET A 77 -9.61 -7.41 12.65
N LEU A 78 -10.34 -8.48 12.91
CA LEU A 78 -11.07 -9.22 11.86
C LEU A 78 -12.11 -8.34 11.16
N LEU A 79 -12.83 -7.51 11.90
CA LEU A 79 -13.78 -6.56 11.33
C LEU A 79 -13.09 -5.56 10.38
N ARG A 80 -11.90 -5.07 10.73
CA ARG A 80 -11.14 -4.19 9.84
C ARG A 80 -10.64 -4.90 8.58
N TRP A 81 -10.23 -6.17 8.67
CA TRP A 81 -9.90 -6.99 7.50
C TRP A 81 -11.12 -7.17 6.59
N GLU A 82 -12.27 -7.54 7.15
CA GLU A 82 -13.54 -7.63 6.41
C GLU A 82 -13.83 -6.31 5.68
N GLY A 83 -13.67 -5.18 6.37
CA GLY A 83 -13.89 -3.85 5.82
C GLY A 83 -12.94 -3.50 4.67
N ALA A 84 -11.71 -3.99 4.68
CA ALA A 84 -10.76 -3.79 3.58
C ALA A 84 -11.24 -4.50 2.29
N PHE A 85 -11.76 -5.72 2.39
CA PHE A 85 -12.37 -6.41 1.25
C PHE A 85 -13.69 -5.75 0.80
N ALA A 86 -14.50 -5.26 1.73
CA ALA A 86 -15.71 -4.50 1.41
C ALA A 86 -15.38 -3.21 0.62
N GLU A 87 -14.28 -2.55 0.97
CA GLU A 87 -13.79 -1.39 0.23
C GLU A 87 -13.27 -1.76 -1.16
N ALA A 88 -12.56 -2.86 -1.29
CA ALA A 88 -12.13 -3.39 -2.58
C ALA A 88 -13.32 -3.64 -3.53
N LYS A 89 -14.39 -4.25 -3.01
CA LYS A 89 -15.65 -4.44 -3.75
C LYS A 89 -16.24 -3.12 -4.21
N ARG A 90 -16.39 -2.16 -3.28
CA ARG A 90 -16.97 -0.85 -3.56
C ARG A 90 -16.25 -0.13 -4.70
N ASN A 91 -14.94 -0.24 -4.73
CA ASN A 91 -14.07 0.45 -5.69
C ASN A 91 -13.80 -0.34 -6.98
N ASN A 92 -14.41 -1.50 -7.15
CA ASN A 92 -14.10 -2.40 -8.28
C ASN A 92 -12.58 -2.63 -8.41
N ILE A 93 -11.94 -2.97 -7.29
CA ILE A 93 -10.53 -3.36 -7.28
C ILE A 93 -10.45 -4.80 -7.77
N THR A 94 -9.84 -4.99 -8.94
CA THR A 94 -9.68 -6.30 -9.58
C THR A 94 -8.28 -6.89 -9.42
N ARG A 95 -7.34 -6.12 -8.89
CA ARG A 95 -6.03 -6.58 -8.44
C ARG A 95 -5.69 -5.93 -7.10
N LEU A 96 -5.58 -6.74 -6.07
CA LEU A 96 -5.46 -6.33 -4.68
C LEU A 96 -4.28 -7.00 -4.01
N VAL A 97 -3.39 -6.21 -3.42
CA VAL A 97 -2.35 -6.67 -2.51
C VAL A 97 -2.59 -6.06 -1.14
N MET A 98 -2.71 -6.88 -0.12
CA MET A 98 -2.79 -6.43 1.27
C MET A 98 -1.62 -6.97 2.06
N ASN A 99 -1.02 -6.12 2.88
CA ASN A 99 0.02 -6.55 3.77
C ASN A 99 -0.52 -6.88 5.17
N PHE A 100 0.05 -7.91 5.77
CA PHE A 100 -0.31 -8.45 7.08
C PHE A 100 0.95 -8.60 7.93
N GLY A 101 0.91 -8.06 9.15
CA GLY A 101 1.98 -8.27 10.12
C GLY A 101 2.01 -9.73 10.61
N THR A 102 3.17 -10.28 10.84
CA THR A 102 3.32 -11.64 11.36
C THR A 102 2.58 -11.85 12.69
N ALA A 103 2.62 -10.85 13.58
CA ALA A 103 1.86 -10.88 14.83
C ALA A 103 0.33 -10.92 14.62
N GLU A 104 -0.17 -10.34 13.54
CA GLU A 104 -1.59 -10.41 13.18
C GLU A 104 -1.97 -11.82 12.70
N VAL A 105 -1.11 -12.43 11.88
CA VAL A 105 -1.28 -13.82 11.43
C VAL A 105 -1.27 -14.78 12.61
N ASP A 106 -0.36 -14.60 13.56
CA ASP A 106 -0.21 -15.45 14.74
C ASP A 106 -1.43 -15.38 15.68
N GLN A 107 -2.10 -14.23 15.75
CA GLN A 107 -3.33 -14.11 16.53
C GLN A 107 -4.47 -15.02 16.03
N VAL A 108 -4.46 -15.41 14.77
CA VAL A 108 -5.43 -16.37 14.20
C VAL A 108 -5.09 -17.81 14.57
N GLY A 109 -3.87 -18.08 14.99
CA GLY A 109 -3.39 -19.36 15.51
C GLY A 109 -2.57 -20.19 14.53
N SER A 110 -2.83 -20.15 13.22
CA SER A 110 -2.01 -20.79 12.19
C SER A 110 -2.16 -20.11 10.83
N VAL A 111 -1.17 -20.30 9.95
CA VAL A 111 -1.25 -19.80 8.56
C VAL A 111 -2.43 -20.42 7.81
N GLU A 112 -2.72 -21.71 8.03
CA GLU A 112 -3.89 -22.37 7.42
C GLU A 112 -5.21 -21.74 7.86
N ALA A 113 -5.38 -21.46 9.17
CA ALA A 113 -6.57 -20.80 9.71
C ALA A 113 -6.68 -19.36 9.18
N PHE A 114 -5.59 -18.62 9.16
CA PHE A 114 -5.49 -17.30 8.57
C PHE A 114 -5.91 -17.31 7.09
N ARG A 115 -5.34 -18.22 6.29
CA ARG A 115 -5.68 -18.36 4.88
C ARG A 115 -7.18 -18.61 4.67
N LYS A 116 -7.77 -19.55 5.40
CA LYS A 116 -9.21 -19.86 5.29
C LYS A 116 -10.07 -18.63 5.58
N LEU A 117 -9.73 -17.89 6.61
CA LEU A 117 -10.44 -16.68 6.99
C LEU A 117 -10.35 -15.59 5.91
N ILE A 118 -9.16 -15.33 5.41
CA ILE A 118 -8.94 -14.30 4.39
C ILE A 118 -9.58 -14.70 3.04
N GLU A 119 -9.49 -15.98 2.66
CA GLU A 119 -10.17 -16.50 1.47
C GLU A 119 -11.70 -16.40 1.58
N GLU A 120 -12.28 -16.53 2.79
CA GLU A 120 -13.70 -16.31 3.01
C GLU A 120 -14.10 -14.86 2.77
N PHE A 121 -13.34 -13.89 3.30
CA PHE A 121 -13.59 -12.46 3.03
C PHE A 121 -13.42 -12.15 1.54
N HIS A 122 -12.34 -12.63 0.91
CA HIS A 122 -12.10 -12.43 -0.52
C HIS A 122 -13.26 -12.98 -1.35
N LYS A 123 -13.67 -14.22 -1.10
CA LYS A 123 -14.80 -14.87 -1.80
C LYS A 123 -16.12 -14.13 -1.59
N THR A 124 -16.34 -13.57 -0.40
CA THR A 124 -17.59 -12.87 -0.07
C THR A 124 -17.70 -11.51 -0.77
N TYR A 125 -16.61 -10.79 -0.85
CA TYR A 125 -16.64 -9.40 -1.29
C TYR A 125 -16.17 -9.18 -2.73
N CYS A 126 -15.07 -9.79 -3.15
CA CYS A 126 -14.45 -9.55 -4.47
C CYS A 126 -13.87 -10.84 -5.09
N PRO A 127 -14.71 -11.89 -5.29
CA PRO A 127 -14.24 -13.23 -5.72
C PRO A 127 -13.54 -13.24 -7.07
N ASP A 128 -13.82 -12.27 -7.93
CA ASP A 128 -13.25 -12.17 -9.28
C ASP A 128 -11.95 -11.35 -9.33
N SER A 129 -11.51 -10.80 -8.18
CA SER A 129 -10.25 -10.08 -8.11
C SER A 129 -9.06 -11.03 -7.96
N ILE A 130 -7.91 -10.62 -8.50
CA ILE A 130 -6.63 -11.24 -8.17
C ILE A 130 -6.22 -10.68 -6.80
N PHE A 131 -6.13 -11.55 -5.80
CA PHE A 131 -5.72 -11.19 -4.46
C PHE A 131 -4.37 -11.82 -4.10
N GLU A 132 -3.48 -11.03 -3.54
CA GLU A 132 -2.18 -11.48 -3.02
C GLU A 132 -1.99 -10.99 -1.58
N ALA A 133 -1.68 -11.91 -0.68
CA ALA A 133 -1.27 -11.58 0.68
C ALA A 133 0.24 -11.35 0.72
N GLU A 134 0.64 -10.29 1.41
CA GLU A 134 2.02 -9.88 1.64
C GLU A 134 2.34 -9.92 3.13
N LEU A 135 3.49 -10.47 3.52
CA LEU A 135 3.99 -10.40 4.89
C LEU A 135 4.73 -9.09 5.12
N THR A 136 4.44 -8.38 6.21
CA THR A 136 5.19 -7.19 6.59
C THR A 136 5.90 -7.39 7.93
N TYR A 137 7.12 -6.86 8.00
CA TYR A 137 7.98 -6.88 9.15
C TYR A 137 8.37 -5.45 9.57
N PRO A 138 8.47 -5.17 10.86
CA PRO A 138 8.88 -3.85 11.31
C PRO A 138 10.39 -3.65 11.09
N SER A 139 10.78 -2.46 10.64
CA SER A 139 12.20 -2.11 10.39
C SER A 139 13.09 -2.15 11.64
N PHE A 140 12.49 -2.13 12.83
CA PHE A 140 13.17 -2.21 14.13
C PHE A 140 13.15 -3.63 14.74
N GLY A 141 12.64 -4.62 14.00
CA GLY A 141 12.55 -6.01 14.44
C GLY A 141 13.91 -6.71 14.56
N ASN A 142 13.90 -7.89 15.14
CA ASN A 142 15.06 -8.76 15.16
C ASN A 142 15.11 -9.60 13.88
N VAL A 143 15.86 -9.15 12.90
CA VAL A 143 15.89 -9.74 11.55
C VAL A 143 16.34 -11.20 11.56
N GLU A 144 17.24 -11.60 12.48
CA GLU A 144 17.68 -13.00 12.59
C GLU A 144 16.55 -13.92 13.06
N GLU A 145 15.75 -13.47 14.04
CA GLU A 145 14.56 -14.20 14.51
C GLU A 145 13.48 -14.23 13.42
N GLU A 146 13.19 -13.11 12.77
CA GLU A 146 12.22 -13.01 11.69
C GLU A 146 12.60 -13.90 10.50
N ALA A 147 13.88 -13.93 10.13
CA ALA A 147 14.40 -14.83 9.13
C ALA A 147 14.30 -16.31 9.56
N ALA A 148 14.55 -16.63 10.83
CA ALA A 148 14.39 -18.00 11.34
C ALA A 148 12.93 -18.46 11.25
N GLU A 149 11.98 -17.57 11.52
CA GLU A 149 10.55 -17.87 11.55
C GLU A 149 9.87 -17.82 10.18
N LEU A 150 10.51 -17.26 9.14
CA LEU A 150 9.89 -17.10 7.82
C LEU A 150 9.35 -18.42 7.25
N ASP A 151 9.98 -19.57 7.49
CA ASP A 151 9.51 -20.88 7.05
C ASP A 151 8.05 -21.14 7.47
N LYS A 152 7.71 -20.78 8.72
CA LYS A 152 6.37 -20.92 9.30
C LYS A 152 5.29 -20.27 8.42
N TYR A 153 5.60 -19.13 7.80
CA TYR A 153 4.64 -18.37 6.98
C TYR A 153 4.73 -18.72 5.50
N ALA A 154 5.90 -19.08 5.02
CA ALA A 154 6.18 -19.21 3.58
C ALA A 154 5.96 -20.62 3.02
N GLU A 155 6.06 -21.67 3.85
CA GLU A 155 5.99 -23.09 3.41
C GLU A 155 4.68 -23.44 2.68
N GLU A 156 3.55 -22.86 3.09
CA GLU A 156 2.26 -23.09 2.43
C GLU A 156 2.11 -22.36 1.09
N GLY A 157 3.02 -21.46 0.74
CA GLY A 157 2.99 -20.70 -0.51
C GLY A 157 1.81 -19.75 -0.65
N TYR A 158 1.15 -19.40 0.47
CA TYR A 158 0.01 -18.48 0.47
C TYR A 158 0.46 -17.03 0.29
N PHE A 159 1.44 -16.59 1.06
CA PHE A 159 2.02 -15.26 0.90
C PHE A 159 2.85 -15.18 -0.39
N LYS A 160 2.77 -14.04 -1.08
CA LYS A 160 3.41 -13.80 -2.37
C LYS A 160 4.56 -12.80 -2.31
N ALA A 161 4.65 -12.05 -1.22
CA ALA A 161 5.68 -11.02 -1.04
C ALA A 161 6.06 -10.87 0.43
N ILE A 162 7.22 -10.24 0.65
CA ILE A 162 7.62 -9.67 1.93
C ILE A 162 7.89 -8.17 1.77
N ASP A 163 7.68 -7.45 2.86
CA ASP A 163 7.89 -6.01 2.98
C ASP A 163 8.51 -5.66 4.34
N ILE A 164 9.32 -4.63 4.39
CA ILE A 164 9.81 -3.99 5.62
C ILE A 164 9.17 -2.62 5.73
N CYS A 165 8.53 -2.34 6.86
CA CYS A 165 7.82 -1.07 7.11
C CYS A 165 8.15 -0.45 8.48
N ALA A 166 7.39 0.59 8.87
CA ALA A 166 7.45 1.25 10.17
C ALA A 166 8.73 2.06 10.44
N GLY A 167 9.22 2.72 9.42
CA GLY A 167 10.32 3.69 9.50
C GLY A 167 11.52 3.31 8.63
N GLU A 168 12.16 4.34 8.11
CA GLU A 168 13.37 4.22 7.30
C GLU A 168 14.61 4.51 8.12
N ASN A 169 15.76 3.98 7.67
CA ASN A 169 17.08 4.21 8.29
C ASN A 169 17.19 3.77 9.78
N VAL A 170 16.33 2.87 10.23
CA VAL A 170 16.39 2.30 11.58
C VAL A 170 17.55 1.31 11.71
N GLN A 171 17.76 0.51 10.66
CA GLN A 171 18.87 -0.42 10.51
C GLN A 171 19.49 -0.24 9.11
N PRO A 172 20.78 -0.59 8.91
CA PRO A 172 21.36 -0.62 7.58
C PRO A 172 20.69 -1.69 6.71
N PHE A 173 20.56 -1.45 5.39
CA PHE A 173 19.89 -2.39 4.48
C PHE A 173 20.50 -3.79 4.53
N GLU A 174 21.80 -3.89 4.72
CA GLU A 174 22.55 -5.15 4.84
C GLU A 174 22.04 -6.01 6.01
N ALA A 175 21.50 -5.41 7.06
CA ALA A 175 20.93 -6.14 8.18
C ALA A 175 19.74 -7.01 7.78
N PHE A 176 18.96 -6.60 6.75
CA PHE A 176 17.81 -7.35 6.27
C PHE A 176 18.15 -8.51 5.30
N LEU A 177 19.42 -8.64 4.89
CA LEU A 177 19.82 -9.70 3.95
C LEU A 177 19.45 -11.13 4.37
N PRO A 178 19.55 -11.53 5.65
CA PRO A 178 19.12 -12.88 6.05
C PRO A 178 17.66 -13.17 5.69
N LEU A 179 16.77 -12.22 5.97
CA LEU A 179 15.34 -12.35 5.69
C LEU A 179 15.07 -12.38 4.18
N TYR A 180 15.67 -11.44 3.40
CA TYR A 180 15.44 -11.35 1.95
C TYR A 180 16.06 -12.53 1.17
N LYS A 181 17.21 -13.06 1.59
CA LYS A 181 17.79 -14.29 1.01
C LYS A 181 16.90 -15.51 1.26
N LYS A 182 16.28 -15.56 2.43
CA LYS A 182 15.35 -16.65 2.75
C LYS A 182 14.04 -16.50 1.95
N ALA A 183 13.57 -15.28 1.75
CA ALA A 183 12.42 -14.99 0.88
C ALA A 183 12.63 -15.45 -0.57
N GLU A 184 13.84 -15.33 -1.11
CA GLU A 184 14.19 -15.86 -2.44
C GLU A 184 14.00 -17.37 -2.54
N LYS A 185 14.34 -18.12 -1.48
CA LYS A 185 14.13 -19.57 -1.43
C LYS A 185 12.65 -19.95 -1.63
N TYR A 186 11.74 -19.12 -1.17
CA TYR A 186 10.30 -19.30 -1.30
C TYR A 186 9.68 -18.56 -2.49
N HIS A 187 10.50 -17.96 -3.35
CA HIS A 187 10.06 -17.18 -4.50
C HIS A 187 9.12 -16.01 -4.15
N LEU A 188 9.29 -15.43 -2.96
CA LEU A 188 8.53 -14.27 -2.54
C LEU A 188 9.04 -13.00 -3.25
N ASN A 189 8.12 -12.17 -3.71
CA ASN A 189 8.47 -10.85 -4.20
C ASN A 189 9.06 -10.03 -3.04
N LYS A 190 10.14 -9.31 -3.33
CA LYS A 190 10.89 -8.52 -2.36
C LYS A 190 10.52 -7.07 -2.49
N LYS A 191 9.91 -6.52 -1.45
CA LYS A 191 9.45 -5.13 -1.38
C LYS A 191 9.96 -4.46 -0.12
N MET A 192 9.92 -3.14 -0.07
CA MET A 192 10.30 -2.34 1.10
C MET A 192 9.70 -0.95 1.04
N HIS A 193 9.28 -0.41 2.20
CA HIS A 193 9.01 1.01 2.39
C HIS A 193 10.35 1.75 2.40
N VAL A 194 10.65 2.51 1.37
CA VAL A 194 11.87 3.32 1.27
C VAL A 194 11.68 4.50 0.34
N GLY A 195 12.31 5.62 0.66
CA GLY A 195 12.22 6.86 -0.10
C GLY A 195 10.93 7.65 0.14
N GLU A 196 10.30 7.45 1.28
CA GLU A 196 9.26 8.30 1.83
C GLU A 196 9.89 9.41 2.69
N THR A 197 10.76 9.02 3.62
CA THR A 197 11.54 9.91 4.48
C THR A 197 13.04 9.89 4.15
N GLY A 198 13.55 8.77 3.66
CA GLY A 198 14.94 8.60 3.20
C GLY A 198 15.23 9.28 1.87
N SER A 199 16.49 9.28 1.47
CA SER A 199 16.98 9.92 0.24
C SER A 199 16.73 9.10 -1.02
N ALA A 200 16.92 9.72 -2.20
CA ALA A 200 16.94 9.00 -3.47
C ALA A 200 18.04 7.92 -3.53
N GLU A 201 19.18 8.17 -2.90
CA GLU A 201 20.26 7.20 -2.81
C GLU A 201 19.88 6.01 -1.93
N ASP A 202 19.10 6.22 -0.87
CA ASP A 202 18.60 5.11 -0.03
C ASP A 202 17.66 4.21 -0.84
N VAL A 203 16.80 4.77 -1.71
CA VAL A 203 15.96 3.98 -2.63
C VAL A 203 16.83 3.09 -3.52
N ARG A 204 17.85 3.66 -4.16
CA ARG A 204 18.76 2.91 -5.03
C ARG A 204 19.48 1.82 -4.26
N ARG A 205 20.09 2.18 -3.12
CA ARG A 205 20.84 1.23 -2.28
C ARG A 205 19.97 0.08 -1.77
N ALA A 206 18.74 0.36 -1.35
CA ALA A 206 17.82 -0.68 -0.92
C ALA A 206 17.55 -1.68 -2.05
N VAL A 207 17.25 -1.18 -3.26
CA VAL A 207 17.03 -2.04 -4.45
C VAL A 207 18.26 -2.87 -4.76
N GLU A 208 19.46 -2.25 -4.83
CA GLU A 208 20.71 -2.96 -5.15
C GLU A 208 21.10 -3.98 -4.07
N THR A 209 20.97 -3.62 -2.78
CA THR A 209 21.40 -4.48 -1.67
C THR A 209 20.47 -5.67 -1.47
N LEU A 210 19.15 -5.44 -1.51
CA LEU A 210 18.15 -6.45 -1.18
C LEU A 210 17.56 -7.14 -2.41
N GLY A 211 17.82 -6.59 -3.61
CA GLY A 211 17.27 -7.09 -4.86
C GLY A 211 15.76 -6.90 -4.93
N LEU A 212 15.27 -5.72 -4.54
CA LEU A 212 13.84 -5.44 -4.53
C LEU A 212 13.25 -5.45 -5.94
N SER A 213 12.04 -5.97 -6.08
CA SER A 213 11.23 -5.88 -7.29
C SER A 213 10.30 -4.66 -7.27
N GLU A 214 9.89 -4.24 -6.07
CA GLU A 214 9.01 -3.11 -5.85
C GLU A 214 9.47 -2.27 -4.65
N VAL A 215 9.16 -0.99 -4.71
CA VAL A 215 9.40 -0.02 -3.64
C VAL A 215 8.06 0.59 -3.24
N HIS A 216 7.72 0.54 -1.95
CA HIS A 216 6.58 1.28 -1.43
C HIS A 216 6.96 2.73 -1.16
N HIS A 217 6.08 3.66 -1.52
CA HIS A 217 6.23 5.11 -1.58
C HIS A 217 7.27 5.58 -2.61
N GLY A 218 8.55 5.48 -2.32
CA GLY A 218 9.65 5.80 -3.23
C GLY A 218 9.71 7.23 -3.77
N ILE A 219 8.96 8.18 -3.20
CA ILE A 219 8.74 9.51 -3.78
C ILE A 219 10.01 10.35 -3.86
N ASN A 220 10.95 10.15 -2.92
CA ASN A 220 12.21 10.90 -2.89
C ASN A 220 13.20 10.48 -3.99
N ALA A 221 12.94 9.35 -4.69
CA ALA A 221 13.67 9.03 -5.92
C ALA A 221 13.58 10.15 -6.97
N SER A 222 12.48 10.93 -6.94
CA SER A 222 12.27 12.09 -7.82
C SER A 222 13.33 13.19 -7.70
N THR A 223 14.10 13.20 -6.62
CA THR A 223 15.17 14.20 -6.39
C THR A 223 16.47 13.88 -7.10
N SER A 224 16.60 12.67 -7.69
CA SER A 224 17.80 12.22 -8.42
C SER A 224 17.43 11.64 -9.78
N LYS A 225 17.91 12.30 -10.86
CA LYS A 225 17.76 11.77 -12.22
C LYS A 225 18.43 10.41 -12.40
N GLU A 226 19.55 10.19 -11.72
CA GLU A 226 20.28 8.93 -11.76
C GLU A 226 19.48 7.80 -11.12
N THR A 227 18.89 8.04 -9.94
CA THR A 227 18.04 7.06 -9.27
C THR A 227 16.78 6.76 -10.08
N MET A 228 16.11 7.79 -10.63
CA MET A 228 14.94 7.56 -11.49
C MET A 228 15.28 6.72 -12.72
N ARG A 229 16.41 7.04 -13.38
CA ARG A 229 16.89 6.25 -14.52
C ARG A 229 17.19 4.81 -14.12
N PHE A 230 17.89 4.61 -13.00
CA PHE A 230 18.16 3.27 -12.45
C PHE A 230 16.86 2.48 -12.25
N LEU A 231 15.83 3.07 -11.61
CA LEU A 231 14.54 2.42 -11.39
C LEU A 231 13.84 2.07 -12.71
N ALA A 232 13.85 2.99 -13.67
CA ALA A 232 13.25 2.79 -14.99
C ALA A 232 13.95 1.68 -15.78
N ASP A 233 15.28 1.72 -15.88
CA ASP A 233 16.09 0.77 -16.63
C ASP A 233 16.00 -0.66 -16.05
N ASN A 234 15.84 -0.78 -14.73
CA ASN A 234 15.67 -2.07 -14.03
C ASN A 234 14.20 -2.48 -13.82
N HIS A 235 13.26 -1.73 -14.38
CA HIS A 235 11.82 -2.00 -14.30
C HIS A 235 11.28 -2.11 -12.86
N ILE A 236 11.90 -1.41 -11.90
CA ILE A 236 11.45 -1.39 -10.50
C ILE A 236 10.12 -0.63 -10.42
N GLN A 237 9.13 -1.28 -9.85
CA GLN A 237 7.82 -0.65 -9.63
C GLN A 237 7.84 0.18 -8.34
N VAL A 238 7.24 1.37 -8.39
CA VAL A 238 7.11 2.28 -7.24
C VAL A 238 5.62 2.43 -6.91
N ASN A 239 5.22 1.98 -5.74
CA ASN A 239 3.85 1.98 -5.27
C ASN A 239 3.56 3.27 -4.48
N VAL A 240 3.13 4.31 -5.18
CA VAL A 240 2.92 5.65 -4.62
C VAL A 240 1.57 5.74 -3.91
N CYS A 241 1.53 6.43 -2.76
CA CYS A 241 0.35 6.63 -1.93
C CYS A 241 0.12 8.14 -1.71
N PRO A 242 -0.55 8.85 -2.63
CA PRO A 242 -0.57 10.30 -2.65
C PRO A 242 -1.14 10.96 -1.40
N SER A 243 -2.26 10.46 -0.86
CA SER A 243 -2.87 11.03 0.35
C SER A 243 -2.00 10.82 1.58
N SER A 244 -1.39 9.65 1.73
CA SER A 244 -0.41 9.37 2.76
C SER A 244 0.73 10.38 2.71
N ASN A 245 1.38 10.51 1.55
CA ASN A 245 2.53 11.39 1.38
C ASN A 245 2.21 12.86 1.69
N VAL A 246 1.02 13.35 1.29
CA VAL A 246 0.60 14.74 1.56
C VAL A 246 0.20 14.93 3.02
N MET A 247 -0.60 14.04 3.60
CA MET A 247 -1.10 14.19 4.95
C MET A 247 -0.01 14.02 6.01
N LEU A 248 0.99 13.18 5.75
CA LEU A 248 2.17 13.03 6.62
C LEU A 248 3.21 14.14 6.44
N GLY A 249 3.04 15.01 5.44
CA GLY A 249 3.96 16.13 5.18
C GLY A 249 5.21 15.75 4.37
N PHE A 250 5.26 14.54 3.80
CA PHE A 250 6.38 14.09 2.96
C PHE A 250 6.29 14.63 1.53
N ALA A 251 5.08 14.93 1.06
CA ALA A 251 4.84 15.76 -0.11
C ALA A 251 4.12 17.04 0.32
N LYS A 252 4.48 18.18 -0.29
CA LYS A 252 3.92 19.48 0.07
C LYS A 252 2.41 19.56 -0.15
N ASP A 253 1.97 19.11 -1.30
CA ASP A 253 0.58 19.12 -1.75
C ASP A 253 0.41 18.21 -2.98
N TYR A 254 -0.85 17.99 -3.40
CA TYR A 254 -1.11 17.17 -4.59
C TYR A 254 -0.59 17.81 -5.87
N LYS A 255 -0.63 19.15 -6.00
CA LYS A 255 -0.22 19.86 -7.23
C LYS A 255 1.27 19.71 -7.53
N SER A 256 2.10 19.71 -6.51
CA SER A 256 3.55 19.55 -6.61
C SER A 256 4.03 18.16 -6.21
N HIS A 257 3.13 17.19 -6.21
CA HIS A 257 3.44 15.82 -5.77
C HIS A 257 4.53 15.19 -6.65
N PRO A 258 5.55 14.56 -6.05
CA PRO A 258 6.70 13.97 -6.75
C PRO A 258 6.35 12.92 -7.82
N ILE A 259 5.16 12.31 -7.75
CA ILE A 259 4.69 11.33 -8.73
C ILE A 259 4.80 11.83 -10.17
N LYS A 260 4.57 13.12 -10.41
CA LYS A 260 4.70 13.73 -11.73
C LYS A 260 6.11 13.57 -12.28
N THR A 261 7.10 13.92 -11.48
CA THR A 261 8.52 13.81 -11.86
C THR A 261 8.92 12.36 -12.12
N LEU A 262 8.45 11.42 -11.29
CA LEU A 262 8.68 9.98 -11.50
C LEU A 262 8.12 9.51 -12.84
N VAL A 263 6.87 9.85 -13.15
CA VAL A 263 6.19 9.48 -14.41
C VAL A 263 6.91 10.09 -15.62
N GLU A 264 7.24 11.38 -15.58
CA GLU A 264 7.94 12.08 -16.67
C GLU A 264 9.34 11.54 -16.94
N ASN A 265 9.96 10.86 -15.97
CA ASN A 265 11.26 10.19 -16.12
C ASN A 265 11.14 8.67 -16.34
N GLY A 266 9.96 8.17 -16.68
CA GLY A 266 9.75 6.78 -17.11
C GLY A 266 9.75 5.75 -15.99
N VAL A 267 9.71 6.17 -14.72
CA VAL A 267 9.60 5.25 -13.58
C VAL A 267 8.24 4.56 -13.61
N ARG A 268 8.22 3.26 -13.38
CA ARG A 268 6.98 2.46 -13.31
C ARG A 268 6.27 2.74 -12.00
N VAL A 269 5.25 3.60 -12.00
CA VAL A 269 4.49 3.92 -10.80
C VAL A 269 3.10 3.28 -10.82
N THR A 270 2.59 2.98 -9.64
CA THR A 270 1.17 2.67 -9.36
C THR A 270 0.63 3.64 -8.30
N ILE A 271 -0.68 3.75 -8.21
CA ILE A 271 -1.35 4.57 -7.20
C ILE A 271 -2.08 3.64 -6.25
N ASN A 272 -1.93 3.85 -4.94
CA ASN A 272 -2.39 2.96 -3.90
C ASN A 272 -2.92 3.74 -2.69
N THR A 273 -3.58 3.06 -1.75
CA THR A 273 -4.29 3.69 -0.63
C THR A 273 -3.52 3.73 0.68
N ASP A 274 -2.55 2.83 0.89
CA ASP A 274 -1.79 2.70 2.15
C ASP A 274 -2.72 2.46 3.37
N ASP A 275 -2.70 3.31 4.36
CA ASP A 275 -3.56 3.31 5.53
C ASP A 275 -4.87 4.09 5.29
N LEU A 276 -5.71 3.61 4.38
CA LEU A 276 -6.94 4.27 3.90
C LEU A 276 -7.83 4.78 5.05
N LEU A 277 -7.96 4.00 6.12
CA LEU A 277 -8.74 4.35 7.31
C LEU A 277 -8.21 5.62 8.00
N ILE A 278 -6.89 5.81 7.99
CA ILE A 278 -6.25 6.96 8.62
C ILE A 278 -6.29 8.18 7.69
N PHE A 279 -6.05 7.97 6.39
CA PHE A 279 -5.98 9.08 5.42
C PHE A 279 -7.36 9.50 4.88
N ASP A 280 -8.45 8.88 5.36
CA ASP A 280 -9.85 9.18 5.00
C ASP A 280 -10.01 9.33 3.47
N SER A 281 -9.43 8.39 2.74
CA SER A 281 -9.36 8.39 1.28
C SER A 281 -9.97 7.10 0.70
N SER A 282 -9.78 6.90 -0.59
CA SER A 282 -10.13 5.69 -1.32
C SER A 282 -9.41 5.72 -2.66
N ILE A 283 -9.28 4.59 -3.34
CA ILE A 283 -8.46 4.53 -4.56
C ILE A 283 -8.96 5.48 -5.65
N GLU A 284 -10.28 5.63 -5.85
CA GLU A 284 -10.83 6.59 -6.82
C GLU A 284 -10.51 8.04 -6.44
N ASN A 285 -10.47 8.35 -5.14
CA ASN A 285 -10.10 9.67 -4.65
C ASN A 285 -8.61 9.97 -4.85
N GLU A 286 -7.72 8.99 -4.71
CA GLU A 286 -6.30 9.17 -5.00
C GLU A 286 -6.09 9.65 -6.45
N TYR A 287 -6.73 8.98 -7.40
CA TYR A 287 -6.69 9.39 -8.80
C TYR A 287 -7.33 10.77 -9.03
N LEU A 288 -8.49 11.01 -8.43
CA LEU A 288 -9.23 12.25 -8.61
C LEU A 288 -8.52 13.47 -8.03
N LYS A 289 -7.86 13.34 -6.88
CA LYS A 289 -7.06 14.40 -6.26
C LYS A 289 -5.90 14.83 -7.15
N LEU A 290 -5.17 13.86 -7.74
CA LEU A 290 -4.07 14.13 -8.67
C LEU A 290 -4.56 14.77 -9.97
N TYR A 291 -5.70 14.35 -10.47
CA TYR A 291 -6.32 14.97 -11.66
C TYR A 291 -6.75 16.42 -11.39
N LYS A 292 -7.53 16.63 -10.32
CA LYS A 292 -8.06 17.97 -9.95
C LYS A 292 -6.97 18.97 -9.63
N SER A 293 -5.85 18.54 -9.08
CA SER A 293 -4.71 19.40 -8.79
C SER A 293 -3.89 19.76 -10.04
N GLY A 294 -4.19 19.14 -11.19
CA GLY A 294 -3.44 19.33 -12.43
C GLY A 294 -2.06 18.69 -12.43
N THR A 295 -1.84 17.72 -11.56
CA THR A 295 -0.54 17.02 -11.43
C THR A 295 -0.30 16.10 -12.60
N LEU A 296 -1.32 15.30 -12.94
CA LEU A 296 -1.31 14.36 -14.07
C LEU A 296 -2.59 14.52 -14.90
N SER A 297 -2.48 14.28 -16.20
CA SER A 297 -3.64 14.24 -17.09
C SER A 297 -4.49 12.98 -16.87
N ALA A 298 -5.73 12.97 -17.35
CA ALA A 298 -6.59 11.80 -17.26
C ALA A 298 -5.99 10.59 -18.00
N GLU A 299 -5.30 10.83 -19.10
CA GLU A 299 -4.64 9.81 -19.90
C GLU A 299 -3.43 9.21 -19.17
N GLN A 300 -2.58 10.05 -18.55
CA GLN A 300 -1.46 9.58 -17.72
C GLN A 300 -1.96 8.76 -16.52
N LEU A 301 -3.03 9.19 -15.89
CA LEU A 301 -3.65 8.46 -14.78
C LEU A 301 -4.24 7.12 -15.24
N ASP A 302 -4.81 7.05 -16.46
CA ASP A 302 -5.26 5.79 -17.02
C ASP A 302 -4.10 4.83 -17.35
N GLU A 303 -2.99 5.32 -17.86
CA GLU A 303 -1.78 4.51 -18.06
C GLU A 303 -1.29 3.91 -16.75
N ILE A 304 -1.26 4.71 -15.67
CA ILE A 304 -0.89 4.22 -14.33
C ILE A 304 -1.88 3.16 -13.86
N ARG A 305 -3.18 3.38 -14.05
CA ARG A 305 -4.23 2.40 -13.73
C ARG A 305 -4.04 1.10 -14.51
N GLN A 306 -3.81 1.17 -15.81
CA GLN A 306 -3.58 -0.01 -16.67
C GLN A 306 -2.32 -0.77 -16.24
N ARG A 307 -1.26 -0.06 -15.85
CA ARG A 307 -0.05 -0.69 -15.30
C ARG A 307 -0.35 -1.42 -14.01
N GLY A 308 -1.07 -0.81 -13.08
CA GLY A 308 -1.47 -1.46 -11.84
C GLY A 308 -2.31 -2.73 -12.07
N LEU A 309 -3.13 -2.75 -13.13
CA LEU A 309 -3.90 -3.92 -13.56
C LEU A 309 -3.05 -5.00 -14.26
N GLY A 310 -1.79 -4.70 -14.60
CA GLY A 310 -0.92 -5.62 -15.32
C GLY A 310 -1.17 -5.68 -16.84
N ASN A 311 -1.78 -4.64 -17.40
CA ASN A 311 -2.06 -4.53 -18.84
C ASN A 311 -0.94 -3.81 -19.62
N LEU A 312 0.07 -3.24 -18.92
CA LEU A 312 1.22 -2.52 -19.50
C LEU A 312 2.53 -2.99 -18.89
#